data_8c445c2e990ce85494ce1e0bbb1d28c3
#
_entry.id   8c445c2e990ce85494ce1e0bbb1d28c3
#
_cell.length_a   1.000
_cell.length_b   1.000
_cell.length_c   1.000
_cell.angle_alpha   90.00
_cell.angle_beta   90.00
_cell.angle_gamma   90.00
#
_symmetry.space_group_name_H-M   'P 1'
#
loop_
_entity.id
_entity.type
_entity.pdbx_description
1 polymer ?
#
loop_
_entity_poly.entity_id
_entity_poly.type
_entity_poly.pdbx_seq_one_letter_code
_entity_poly.pdbx_strand_id
1 'polypeptide(L)'
;MIRPSRPLLLAVLAAVLAAVGLGGCGGAASRSGDGSGSAGAGADAATMSAGTAPAKPAGSAAGGASQARAGTAGDPWTHLRALATIGAGNRGNRAAGTPGGVATENLIASRLRDAGWAVRFERVSFPFFDERRPPLVELPGGRRLAAGGDVRTLSYSGAGDVRAPVKVVGGGRTDAGCRDGDWDGFPRGQIALVRRGVCPFAAKARRAQGAGAAAIVIEDRDANGRRGPVSGTLGAPGIRIPTVAVDGESGAGLARADGGVRVRVDAVSEQRAARNVVAELPGTAGDRVVMAGAHLDSVPAGPGVNDDGSGVAALLALADRLGRGPRPRDTLRFGFWTAEELGLYGSRAYVRSLSAAERRRVRSYVNLDMVGSPNAVLETYGSGDTEAALRRALDARGPAPAASSIGGASDHASFQRAGIEVGGVFTGASERVGAAEAKRFGARAGQPADPCYHRACDTLANVDRSMVGRVADAVEAGVRSLAG
;
A
#
# COMPACT_ATOMS: atom_id res chain seq x y z
N MET A 1 -55.42 3.81 -9.73
CA MET A 1 -54.33 3.92 -10.74
C MET A 1 -53.11 4.41 -10.03
N ILE A 2 -52.25 3.50 -9.59
CA ILE A 2 -51.02 3.78 -8.85
C ILE A 2 -49.88 3.29 -9.75
N ARG A 3 -48.99 4.20 -10.14
CA ARG A 3 -47.77 3.89 -10.94
C ARG A 3 -46.69 3.39 -10.00
N PRO A 4 -45.93 2.35 -10.36
CA PRO A 4 -44.77 1.92 -9.57
C PRO A 4 -43.53 2.72 -9.96
N SER A 5 -42.79 3.19 -8.94
CA SER A 5 -41.51 3.82 -9.00
C SER A 5 -40.38 2.82 -9.33
N ARG A 6 -39.50 3.19 -10.26
CA ARG A 6 -38.31 2.42 -10.65
C ARG A 6 -37.19 2.60 -9.59
N PRO A 7 -36.45 1.56 -9.25
CA PRO A 7 -35.24 1.72 -8.44
C PRO A 7 -34.05 2.20 -9.30
N LEU A 8 -33.34 3.22 -8.80
CA LEU A 8 -32.02 3.64 -9.31
C LEU A 8 -30.98 2.57 -8.95
N LEU A 9 -30.36 1.97 -9.95
CA LEU A 9 -29.12 1.21 -9.79
C LEU A 9 -27.95 2.20 -9.64
N LEU A 10 -27.40 2.29 -8.44
CA LEU A 10 -26.07 2.91 -8.21
C LEU A 10 -24.98 1.91 -8.61
N ALA A 11 -24.30 2.20 -9.70
CA ALA A 11 -23.04 1.54 -10.05
C ALA A 11 -21.90 2.11 -9.21
N VAL A 12 -21.39 1.31 -8.28
CA VAL A 12 -20.17 1.65 -7.51
C VAL A 12 -18.95 1.34 -8.37
N LEU A 13 -18.34 2.37 -8.92
CA LEU A 13 -17.01 2.33 -9.56
C LEU A 13 -15.96 2.38 -8.45
N ALA A 14 -15.23 1.29 -8.25
CA ALA A 14 -14.00 1.30 -7.47
C ALA A 14 -12.89 1.91 -8.34
N ALA A 15 -12.54 3.16 -8.11
CA ALA A 15 -11.38 3.82 -8.70
C ALA A 15 -10.20 3.69 -7.75
N VAL A 16 -9.21 2.87 -8.12
CA VAL A 16 -7.88 2.88 -7.51
C VAL A 16 -7.14 4.08 -8.13
N LEU A 17 -6.97 5.15 -7.37
CA LEU A 17 -6.21 6.34 -7.77
C LEU A 17 -4.73 6.11 -7.46
N ALA A 18 -3.93 5.83 -8.50
CA ALA A 18 -2.49 6.04 -8.46
C ALA A 18 -2.22 7.50 -8.90
N ALA A 19 -1.93 8.38 -7.94
CA ALA A 19 -1.55 9.76 -8.21
C ALA A 19 -0.05 9.82 -8.52
N VAL A 20 0.32 9.97 -9.80
CA VAL A 20 1.65 10.41 -10.23
C VAL A 20 1.57 11.90 -10.54
N GLY A 21 2.21 12.70 -9.69
CA GLY A 21 2.32 14.13 -9.89
C GLY A 21 3.32 14.47 -11.01
N LEU A 22 2.88 15.21 -12.01
CA LEU A 22 3.71 15.86 -13.00
C LEU A 22 3.76 17.37 -12.68
N GLY A 23 4.94 17.84 -12.30
CA GLY A 23 5.24 19.26 -12.22
C GLY A 23 5.35 19.88 -13.61
N GLY A 24 4.53 20.89 -13.91
CA GLY A 24 4.62 21.70 -15.11
C GLY A 24 5.50 22.92 -14.88
N CYS A 25 6.55 23.09 -15.69
CA CYS A 25 7.31 24.32 -15.81
C CYS A 25 6.61 25.29 -16.76
N GLY A 26 6.26 26.46 -16.28
CA GLY A 26 5.88 27.61 -17.10
C GLY A 26 7.04 28.61 -17.14
N GLY A 27 7.56 28.85 -18.32
CA GLY A 27 8.64 29.82 -18.55
C GLY A 27 8.14 31.25 -18.77
N ALA A 28 8.96 32.22 -18.42
CA ALA A 28 8.96 33.54 -19.00
C ALA A 28 10.38 34.08 -19.11
N ALA A 29 10.69 34.56 -20.28
CA ALA A 29 11.98 35.08 -20.71
C ALA A 29 12.22 36.54 -20.25
N SER A 30 13.47 36.93 -20.03
CA SER A 30 14.12 38.02 -20.78
C SER A 30 15.52 38.40 -20.25
N ARG A 31 16.47 38.38 -21.17
CA ARG A 31 17.53 39.35 -21.53
C ARG A 31 18.73 39.62 -20.61
N SER A 32 19.85 39.17 -21.18
CA SER A 32 21.09 39.90 -21.56
C SER A 32 21.99 40.51 -20.52
N GLY A 33 23.26 40.15 -20.61
CA GLY A 33 24.39 40.87 -20.02
C GLY A 33 25.71 40.10 -20.18
N ASP A 34 26.53 40.57 -21.10
CA ASP A 34 27.89 40.13 -21.46
C ASP A 34 28.89 40.18 -20.32
N GLY A 35 29.93 39.34 -20.39
CA GLY A 35 31.13 39.53 -19.59
C GLY A 35 32.13 38.38 -19.70
N SER A 36 33.00 38.51 -20.62
CA SER A 36 34.25 37.73 -20.92
C SER A 36 35.21 37.59 -19.75
N GLY A 37 35.99 36.50 -19.76
CA GLY A 37 37.19 36.40 -18.95
C GLY A 37 37.78 35.00 -18.88
N SER A 38 38.83 34.84 -19.61
CA SER A 38 39.66 33.68 -19.95
C SER A 38 40.56 33.14 -18.86
N ALA A 39 40.99 31.90 -19.11
CA ALA A 39 42.33 31.30 -18.89
C ALA A 39 42.69 30.81 -17.47
N GLY A 40 43.09 29.57 -17.33
CA GLY A 40 44.45 29.12 -17.30
C GLY A 40 44.65 27.83 -16.51
N ALA A 41 45.20 26.91 -17.21
CA ALA A 41 45.81 25.62 -16.90
C ALA A 41 46.66 25.49 -15.62
N GLY A 42 46.81 24.23 -15.19
CA GLY A 42 47.90 23.81 -14.31
C GLY A 42 47.68 22.43 -13.70
N ALA A 43 48.18 21.41 -14.40
CA ALA A 43 48.42 20.07 -13.83
C ALA A 43 49.62 20.14 -12.87
N ASP A 44 49.61 19.30 -11.83
CA ASP A 44 50.78 18.48 -11.52
C ASP A 44 50.49 17.38 -10.50
N ALA A 45 50.96 16.20 -10.85
CA ALA A 45 50.95 14.98 -10.05
C ALA A 45 52.25 14.94 -9.20
N ALA A 46 52.17 14.43 -7.99
CA ALA A 46 53.32 13.88 -7.29
C ALA A 46 52.91 12.73 -6.34
N THR A 47 53.42 11.57 -6.68
CA THR A 47 53.55 10.34 -5.89
C THR A 47 54.64 10.48 -4.82
N MET A 48 54.51 9.72 -3.71
CA MET A 48 55.51 8.94 -2.94
C MET A 48 55.02 8.77 -1.51
N SER A 49 54.84 7.59 -1.01
CA SER A 49 55.63 6.43 -0.59
C SER A 49 55.85 6.37 0.94
N ALA A 50 55.37 5.32 1.49
CA ALA A 50 55.80 4.46 2.60
C ALA A 50 56.54 5.02 3.81
N GLY A 51 56.07 4.62 5.00
CA GLY A 51 56.87 4.65 6.25
C GLY A 51 56.12 3.92 7.38
N THR A 52 56.56 2.72 7.66
CA THR A 52 56.13 1.80 8.75
C THR A 52 56.72 2.20 10.11
N ALA A 53 55.98 2.03 11.18
CA ALA A 53 56.18 1.20 12.38
C ALA A 53 55.69 1.85 13.70
N PRO A 54 55.56 1.12 14.80
CA PRO A 54 54.41 1.19 15.69
C PRO A 54 54.69 1.86 17.05
N ALA A 55 53.65 2.37 17.72
CA ALA A 55 53.74 2.72 19.14
C ALA A 55 52.62 2.06 19.96
N LYS A 56 53.03 1.51 21.10
CA LYS A 56 52.33 0.75 22.10
C LYS A 56 51.50 1.66 23.07
N PRO A 57 50.59 1.10 23.84
CA PRO A 57 49.36 1.75 24.32
C PRO A 57 49.50 2.50 25.64
N ALA A 58 48.72 3.53 25.83
CA ALA A 58 48.51 4.14 27.14
C ALA A 58 47.03 4.42 27.42
N GLY A 59 46.59 3.97 28.56
CA GLY A 59 45.56 4.65 29.34
C GLY A 59 44.11 4.30 29.04
N SER A 60 43.54 3.40 29.83
CA SER A 60 42.10 3.22 30.05
C SER A 60 41.46 4.54 30.52
N ALA A 61 40.52 5.04 29.72
CA ALA A 61 39.49 5.93 30.23
C ALA A 61 38.13 5.21 30.00
N ALA A 62 37.54 4.78 31.09
CA ALA A 62 36.18 4.28 31.11
C ALA A 62 35.23 5.41 30.75
N GLY A 63 34.90 5.51 29.45
CA GLY A 63 33.84 6.34 28.93
C GLY A 63 32.59 5.51 28.80
N GLY A 64 31.57 5.84 29.60
CA GLY A 64 30.32 5.11 29.72
C GLY A 64 29.69 4.78 28.38
N ALA A 65 29.64 3.50 28.07
CA ALA A 65 28.68 2.95 27.13
C ALA A 65 27.30 3.30 27.67
N SER A 66 26.66 4.29 27.04
CA SER A 66 25.23 4.51 27.18
C SER A 66 24.53 3.19 26.84
N GLN A 67 24.22 2.41 27.86
CA GLN A 67 23.34 1.28 27.75
C GLN A 67 22.05 1.85 27.18
N ALA A 68 21.77 1.53 25.90
CA ALA A 68 20.46 1.74 25.31
C ALA A 68 19.48 1.12 26.30
N ARG A 69 18.72 1.96 27.02
CA ARG A 69 17.69 1.51 27.96
C ARG A 69 16.84 0.49 27.22
N ALA A 70 16.83 -0.75 27.70
CA ALA A 70 15.88 -1.76 27.26
C ALA A 70 14.51 -1.09 27.36
N GLY A 71 13.82 -0.99 26.23
CA GLY A 71 12.54 -0.28 26.17
C GLY A 71 11.60 -0.88 27.20
N THR A 72 10.98 -0.03 28.02
CA THR A 72 10.00 -0.47 29.01
C THR A 72 8.87 -1.17 28.28
N ALA A 73 8.40 -2.29 28.85
CA ALA A 73 7.20 -2.95 28.34
C ALA A 73 6.07 -1.92 28.21
N GLY A 74 5.42 -1.89 27.02
CA GLY A 74 4.40 -0.88 26.71
C GLY A 74 4.93 0.41 26.05
N ASP A 75 6.22 0.46 25.63
CA ASP A 75 6.73 1.54 24.76
C ASP A 75 6.55 1.15 23.29
N PRO A 76 5.73 1.88 22.51
CA PRO A 76 5.51 1.60 21.08
C PRO A 76 6.80 1.55 20.26
N TRP A 77 7.80 2.34 20.64
CA TRP A 77 9.08 2.42 19.93
C TRP A 77 9.86 1.10 19.96
N THR A 78 9.69 0.30 20.99
CA THR A 78 10.28 -1.04 21.08
C THR A 78 9.72 -1.97 20.01
N HIS A 79 8.42 -1.92 19.78
CA HIS A 79 7.75 -2.71 18.76
C HIS A 79 8.07 -2.19 17.35
N LEU A 80 8.10 -0.87 17.16
CA LEU A 80 8.51 -0.25 15.89
C LEU A 80 9.90 -0.68 15.45
N ARG A 81 10.88 -0.68 16.35
CA ARG A 81 12.24 -1.15 16.04
C ARG A 81 12.26 -2.60 15.60
N ALA A 82 11.47 -3.46 16.23
CA ALA A 82 11.38 -4.86 15.83
C ALA A 82 10.78 -5.02 14.43
N LEU A 83 9.73 -4.27 14.10
CA LEU A 83 9.12 -4.26 12.76
C LEU A 83 10.10 -3.73 11.70
N ALA A 84 10.81 -2.65 11.99
CA ALA A 84 11.83 -2.11 11.10
C ALA A 84 12.96 -3.13 10.83
N THR A 85 13.37 -3.88 11.87
CA THR A 85 14.37 -4.95 11.72
C THR A 85 13.88 -6.06 10.82
N ILE A 86 12.60 -6.43 10.92
CA ILE A 86 11.99 -7.42 10.02
C ILE A 86 12.01 -6.91 8.58
N GLY A 87 11.59 -5.68 8.33
CA GLY A 87 11.63 -5.08 7.00
C GLY A 87 13.05 -5.10 6.41
N ALA A 88 14.02 -4.63 7.17
CA ALA A 88 15.43 -4.60 6.74
C ALA A 88 15.99 -5.99 6.42
N GLY A 89 15.64 -7.02 7.22
CA GLY A 89 16.08 -8.39 7.02
C GLY A 89 15.34 -9.15 5.91
N ASN A 90 14.28 -8.57 5.32
CA ASN A 90 13.40 -9.23 4.35
C ASN A 90 13.21 -8.43 3.06
N ARG A 91 14.32 -8.08 2.40
CA ARG A 91 14.33 -7.33 1.12
C ARG A 91 13.66 -5.96 1.22
N GLY A 92 13.69 -5.33 2.39
CA GLY A 92 13.16 -4.00 2.61
C GLY A 92 11.64 -3.91 2.76
N ASN A 93 10.92 -5.02 3.00
CA ASN A 93 9.47 -4.96 3.17
C ASN A 93 8.89 -6.03 4.12
N ARG A 94 7.63 -5.84 4.49
CA ARG A 94 6.79 -6.73 5.31
C ARG A 94 5.50 -7.11 4.56
N ALA A 95 5.56 -7.09 3.23
CA ALA A 95 4.39 -7.25 2.37
C ALA A 95 3.67 -8.59 2.61
N ALA A 96 2.36 -8.60 2.43
CA ALA A 96 1.52 -9.78 2.62
C ALA A 96 1.98 -10.97 1.77
N GLY A 97 2.06 -12.17 2.38
CA GLY A 97 2.49 -13.39 1.69
C GLY A 97 3.97 -13.43 1.30
N THR A 98 4.81 -12.58 1.92
CA THR A 98 6.27 -12.61 1.82
C THR A 98 6.91 -13.11 3.12
N PRO A 99 8.20 -13.49 3.12
CA PRO A 99 8.89 -13.83 4.36
C PRO A 99 8.81 -12.72 5.42
N GLY A 100 8.88 -11.43 5.03
CA GLY A 100 8.72 -10.30 5.95
C GLY A 100 7.33 -10.22 6.55
N GLY A 101 6.28 -10.46 5.77
CA GLY A 101 4.91 -10.55 6.28
C GLY A 101 4.74 -11.68 7.29
N VAL A 102 5.24 -12.88 6.99
CA VAL A 102 5.20 -14.05 7.90
C VAL A 102 5.98 -13.77 9.20
N ALA A 103 7.14 -13.12 9.12
CA ALA A 103 7.92 -12.74 10.30
C ALA A 103 7.15 -11.72 11.16
N THR A 104 6.45 -10.77 10.54
CA THR A 104 5.59 -9.80 11.23
C THR A 104 4.42 -10.48 11.95
N GLU A 105 3.69 -11.38 11.26
CA GLU A 105 2.62 -12.18 11.87
C GLU A 105 3.10 -12.93 13.13
N ASN A 106 4.25 -13.56 13.05
CA ASN A 106 4.83 -14.33 14.15
C ASN A 106 5.30 -13.43 15.31
N LEU A 107 5.93 -12.30 15.01
CA LEU A 107 6.33 -11.31 16.03
C LEU A 107 5.11 -10.81 16.81
N ILE A 108 4.06 -10.37 16.11
CA ILE A 108 2.83 -9.87 16.71
C ILE A 108 2.20 -10.95 17.61
N ALA A 109 2.05 -12.17 17.10
CA ALA A 109 1.46 -13.27 17.87
C ALA A 109 2.27 -13.62 19.13
N SER A 110 3.61 -13.58 19.05
CA SER A 110 4.47 -13.81 20.21
C SER A 110 4.26 -12.72 21.27
N ARG A 111 4.34 -11.44 20.87
CA ARG A 111 4.17 -10.31 21.80
C ARG A 111 2.83 -10.33 22.52
N LEU A 112 1.76 -10.64 21.80
CA LEU A 112 0.42 -10.75 22.37
C LEU A 112 0.30 -11.90 23.39
N ARG A 113 0.90 -13.07 23.08
CA ARG A 113 0.94 -14.19 24.05
C ARG A 113 1.75 -13.85 25.30
N ASP A 114 2.91 -13.22 25.12
CA ASP A 114 3.78 -12.75 26.23
C ASP A 114 3.05 -11.73 27.10
N ALA A 115 2.11 -10.96 26.54
CA ALA A 115 1.23 -10.04 27.23
C ALA A 115 -0.03 -10.71 27.84
N GLY A 116 -0.19 -12.03 27.73
CA GLY A 116 -1.30 -12.79 28.32
C GLY A 116 -2.60 -12.79 27.52
N TRP A 117 -2.55 -12.47 26.22
CA TRP A 117 -3.71 -12.51 25.34
C TRP A 117 -3.89 -13.89 24.72
N ALA A 118 -5.14 -14.31 24.50
CA ALA A 118 -5.46 -15.50 23.72
C ALA A 118 -5.36 -15.18 22.22
N VAL A 119 -4.44 -15.83 21.52
CA VAL A 119 -4.09 -15.49 20.13
C VAL A 119 -4.49 -16.62 19.19
N ARG A 120 -5.17 -16.26 18.09
CA ARG A 120 -5.44 -17.13 16.96
C ARG A 120 -5.00 -16.51 15.63
N PHE A 121 -4.71 -17.36 14.67
CA PHE A 121 -4.45 -16.98 13.28
C PHE A 121 -5.67 -17.30 12.42
N GLU A 122 -5.97 -16.42 11.46
CA GLU A 122 -7.00 -16.64 10.47
C GLU A 122 -6.40 -16.56 9.06
N ARG A 123 -6.52 -17.64 8.29
CA ARG A 123 -5.96 -17.69 6.94
C ARG A 123 -6.77 -16.82 5.98
N VAL A 124 -6.09 -15.96 5.24
CA VAL A 124 -6.65 -15.05 4.24
C VAL A 124 -6.02 -15.37 2.89
N SER A 125 -6.82 -15.61 1.87
CA SER A 125 -6.36 -15.76 0.48
C SER A 125 -6.64 -14.49 -0.30
N PHE A 126 -5.67 -14.08 -1.12
CA PHE A 126 -5.77 -12.86 -1.93
C PHE A 126 -5.00 -13.00 -3.24
N PRO A 127 -5.41 -12.28 -4.29
CA PRO A 127 -4.67 -12.21 -5.53
C PRO A 127 -3.38 -11.39 -5.30
N PHE A 128 -2.26 -11.91 -5.78
CA PHE A 128 -0.97 -11.25 -5.71
C PHE A 128 -0.42 -10.97 -7.10
N PHE A 129 0.11 -9.77 -7.30
CA PHE A 129 0.78 -9.36 -8.52
C PHE A 129 2.04 -8.55 -8.17
N ASP A 130 3.16 -8.91 -8.80
CA ASP A 130 4.43 -8.20 -8.64
C ASP A 130 5.15 -8.16 -9.99
N GLU A 131 5.32 -6.98 -10.56
CA GLU A 131 6.10 -6.76 -11.77
C GLU A 131 7.58 -6.65 -11.43
N ARG A 132 8.35 -7.69 -11.72
CA ARG A 132 9.78 -7.79 -11.38
C ARG A 132 10.67 -6.93 -12.27
N ARG A 133 10.27 -6.73 -13.52
CA ARG A 133 10.97 -5.90 -14.52
C ARG A 133 9.96 -5.21 -15.42
N PRO A 134 10.26 -3.99 -15.88
CA PRO A 134 9.42 -3.30 -16.85
C PRO A 134 9.15 -4.16 -18.09
N PRO A 135 7.97 -4.02 -18.73
CA PRO A 135 7.64 -4.76 -19.94
C PRO A 135 8.57 -4.40 -21.09
N LEU A 136 8.79 -5.35 -21.99
CA LEU A 136 9.49 -5.12 -23.24
C LEU A 136 8.54 -5.44 -24.40
N VAL A 137 8.34 -4.47 -25.29
CA VAL A 137 7.78 -4.67 -26.62
C VAL A 137 8.79 -4.18 -27.66
N GLU A 138 9.23 -5.08 -28.53
CA GLU A 138 10.25 -4.82 -29.55
C GLU A 138 9.69 -5.17 -30.91
N LEU A 139 9.67 -4.18 -31.81
CA LEU A 139 9.23 -4.34 -33.20
C LEU A 139 10.35 -4.98 -34.04
N PRO A 140 10.03 -5.51 -35.23
CA PRO A 140 11.03 -5.86 -36.22
C PRO A 140 12.00 -4.69 -36.48
N GLY A 141 13.28 -4.99 -36.68
CA GLY A 141 14.31 -3.95 -36.79
C GLY A 141 14.86 -3.42 -35.47
N GLY A 142 14.38 -3.95 -34.31
CA GLY A 142 14.97 -3.68 -32.99
C GLY A 142 14.43 -2.44 -32.26
N ARG A 143 13.45 -1.73 -32.85
CA ARG A 143 12.80 -0.59 -32.15
C ARG A 143 12.02 -1.08 -30.92
N ARG A 144 12.33 -0.52 -29.76
CA ARG A 144 11.66 -0.82 -28.49
C ARG A 144 10.71 0.29 -28.09
N LEU A 145 9.56 -0.11 -27.54
CA LEU A 145 8.62 0.82 -26.91
C LEU A 145 9.12 1.21 -25.52
N ALA A 146 8.97 2.49 -25.16
CA ALA A 146 9.39 2.99 -23.86
C ALA A 146 8.45 2.49 -22.75
N ALA A 147 8.99 1.75 -21.80
CA ALA A 147 8.24 1.28 -20.65
C ALA A 147 7.72 2.46 -19.80
N GLY A 148 6.45 2.43 -19.42
CA GLY A 148 5.78 3.52 -18.72
C GLY A 148 5.28 4.66 -19.61
N GLY A 149 5.96 4.92 -20.74
CA GLY A 149 5.56 5.89 -21.75
C GLY A 149 4.64 5.27 -22.83
N ASP A 150 5.16 4.31 -23.57
CA ASP A 150 4.47 3.72 -24.74
C ASP A 150 3.82 2.37 -24.41
N VAL A 151 4.34 1.66 -23.39
CA VAL A 151 3.85 0.33 -22.98
C VAL A 151 3.79 0.18 -21.46
N ARG A 152 2.74 -0.50 -20.97
CA ARG A 152 2.56 -0.90 -19.57
C ARG A 152 2.07 -2.33 -19.49
N THR A 153 2.52 -3.05 -18.46
CA THR A 153 1.92 -4.34 -18.09
C THR A 153 0.55 -4.09 -17.45
N LEU A 154 -0.43 -4.91 -17.80
CA LEU A 154 -1.68 -4.94 -17.03
C LEU A 154 -1.50 -5.81 -15.78
N SER A 155 -1.93 -5.30 -14.61
CA SER A 155 -1.85 -6.06 -13.37
C SER A 155 -2.54 -7.42 -13.51
N TYR A 156 -1.94 -8.46 -12.94
CA TYR A 156 -2.32 -9.87 -13.08
C TYR A 156 -2.08 -10.48 -14.47
N SER A 157 -1.25 -9.85 -15.30
CA SER A 157 -0.72 -10.47 -16.52
C SER A 157 0.02 -11.77 -16.20
N GLY A 158 -0.04 -12.72 -17.11
CA GLY A 158 0.92 -13.82 -17.13
C GLY A 158 2.32 -13.35 -17.48
N ALA A 159 3.34 -14.08 -17.00
CA ALA A 159 4.72 -13.88 -17.41
C ALA A 159 5.02 -14.63 -18.72
N GLY A 160 6.02 -14.15 -19.46
CA GLY A 160 6.52 -14.81 -20.66
C GLY A 160 7.40 -13.90 -21.50
N ASP A 161 8.10 -14.51 -22.42
CA ASP A 161 8.94 -13.84 -23.42
C ASP A 161 8.67 -14.52 -24.76
N VAL A 162 7.90 -13.86 -25.63
CA VAL A 162 7.41 -14.42 -26.87
C VAL A 162 7.80 -13.54 -28.04
N ARG A 163 8.13 -14.15 -29.17
CA ARG A 163 8.35 -13.48 -30.45
C ARG A 163 7.47 -14.15 -31.51
N ALA A 164 6.50 -13.39 -32.03
CA ALA A 164 5.53 -13.91 -33.01
C ALA A 164 4.95 -12.77 -33.88
N PRO A 165 4.35 -13.10 -35.04
CA PRO A 165 3.57 -12.16 -35.82
C PRO A 165 2.39 -11.59 -35.02
N VAL A 166 1.98 -10.37 -35.35
CA VAL A 166 0.82 -9.72 -34.76
C VAL A 166 -0.42 -9.94 -35.63
N LYS A 167 -1.51 -10.35 -34.99
CA LYS A 167 -2.84 -10.44 -35.59
C LYS A 167 -3.78 -9.41 -34.99
N VAL A 168 -4.26 -8.49 -35.78
CA VAL A 168 -5.33 -7.55 -35.38
C VAL A 168 -6.65 -8.32 -35.30
N VAL A 169 -7.29 -8.29 -34.13
CA VAL A 169 -8.56 -8.93 -33.86
C VAL A 169 -9.71 -7.95 -34.09
N GLY A 170 -10.78 -8.41 -34.75
CA GLY A 170 -12.01 -7.64 -34.94
C GLY A 170 -11.85 -6.35 -35.73
N GLY A 171 -10.81 -6.24 -36.61
CA GLY A 171 -10.61 -5.09 -37.49
C GLY A 171 -10.39 -3.75 -36.75
N GLY A 172 -9.94 -3.77 -35.48
CA GLY A 172 -9.69 -2.55 -34.73
C GLY A 172 -10.96 -1.86 -34.17
N ARG A 173 -12.10 -2.53 -34.15
CA ARG A 173 -13.32 -2.00 -33.48
C ARG A 173 -13.13 -1.91 -31.97
N THR A 174 -13.88 -1.01 -31.31
CA THR A 174 -13.82 -0.82 -29.84
C THR A 174 -14.40 -2.00 -29.07
N ASP A 175 -15.30 -2.79 -29.66
CA ASP A 175 -15.83 -4.03 -29.11
C ASP A 175 -15.01 -5.27 -29.49
N ALA A 176 -13.94 -5.12 -30.26
CA ALA A 176 -13.07 -6.21 -30.69
C ALA A 176 -12.54 -7.04 -29.51
N GLY A 177 -12.61 -8.35 -29.66
CA GLY A 177 -12.20 -9.31 -28.65
C GLY A 177 -13.18 -9.48 -27.49
N CYS A 178 -14.37 -8.88 -27.57
CA CYS A 178 -15.43 -9.03 -26.57
C CYS A 178 -16.34 -10.25 -26.80
N ARG A 179 -16.45 -10.72 -28.04
CA ARG A 179 -17.29 -11.85 -28.43
C ARG A 179 -16.43 -13.04 -28.83
N ASP A 180 -16.95 -14.23 -28.67
CA ASP A 180 -16.23 -15.45 -29.03
C ASP A 180 -15.97 -15.50 -30.55
N GLY A 181 -16.92 -15.09 -31.37
CA GLY A 181 -16.76 -15.00 -32.83
C GLY A 181 -15.68 -14.02 -33.30
N ASP A 182 -15.22 -13.08 -32.47
CA ASP A 182 -14.06 -12.21 -32.85
C ASP A 182 -12.76 -13.03 -32.96
N TRP A 183 -12.74 -14.25 -32.39
CA TRP A 183 -11.57 -15.12 -32.33
C TRP A 183 -11.62 -16.30 -33.29
N ASP A 184 -12.70 -16.41 -34.11
CA ASP A 184 -12.81 -17.46 -35.11
C ASP A 184 -11.67 -17.38 -36.11
N GLY A 185 -10.98 -18.50 -36.30
CA GLY A 185 -9.83 -18.57 -37.17
C GLY A 185 -8.59 -17.80 -36.69
N PHE A 186 -8.51 -17.40 -35.42
CA PHE A 186 -7.31 -16.77 -34.87
C PHE A 186 -6.11 -17.72 -34.97
N PRO A 187 -4.99 -17.32 -35.57
CA PRO A 187 -3.82 -18.19 -35.73
C PRO A 187 -3.14 -18.41 -34.36
N ARG A 188 -3.15 -19.67 -33.88
CA ARG A 188 -2.51 -20.04 -32.62
C ARG A 188 -1.02 -19.65 -32.59
N GLY A 189 -0.53 -19.21 -31.44
CA GLY A 189 0.86 -18.80 -31.29
C GLY A 189 1.17 -17.37 -31.74
N GLN A 190 0.24 -16.66 -32.35
CA GLN A 190 0.43 -15.26 -32.70
C GLN A 190 0.11 -14.33 -31.52
N ILE A 191 0.57 -13.08 -31.62
CA ILE A 191 0.26 -12.01 -30.67
C ILE A 191 -1.06 -11.36 -31.11
N ALA A 192 -2.04 -11.35 -30.21
CA ALA A 192 -3.31 -10.69 -30.48
C ALA A 192 -3.18 -9.18 -30.20
N LEU A 193 -3.54 -8.35 -31.15
CA LEU A 193 -3.70 -6.90 -30.98
C LEU A 193 -5.20 -6.58 -30.96
N VAL A 194 -5.68 -6.06 -29.85
CA VAL A 194 -7.09 -5.67 -29.65
C VAL A 194 -7.19 -4.21 -29.21
N ARG A 195 -8.25 -3.53 -29.62
CA ARG A 195 -8.52 -2.18 -29.17
C ARG A 195 -9.17 -2.18 -27.79
N ARG A 196 -8.79 -1.21 -26.92
CA ARG A 196 -9.53 -0.89 -25.70
C ARG A 196 -10.98 -0.50 -26.04
N GLY A 197 -11.93 -0.80 -25.16
CA GLY A 197 -13.34 -0.38 -25.33
C GLY A 197 -14.30 -1.16 -24.45
N VAL A 198 -15.38 -1.65 -25.01
CA VAL A 198 -16.64 -2.04 -24.37
C VAL A 198 -16.52 -3.07 -23.22
N CYS A 199 -15.69 -4.10 -23.34
CA CYS A 199 -15.61 -5.12 -22.29
C CYS A 199 -14.33 -5.04 -21.45
N PRO A 200 -14.33 -5.62 -20.21
CA PRO A 200 -13.17 -5.63 -19.36
C PRO A 200 -11.94 -6.27 -20.00
N PHE A 201 -10.75 -5.78 -19.67
CA PHE A 201 -9.47 -6.34 -20.16
C PHE A 201 -9.34 -7.83 -19.88
N ALA A 202 -9.78 -8.27 -18.68
CA ALA A 202 -9.79 -9.68 -18.33
C ALA A 202 -10.62 -10.55 -19.29
N ALA A 203 -11.73 -10.04 -19.82
CA ALA A 203 -12.55 -10.77 -20.78
C ALA A 203 -11.82 -10.94 -22.10
N LYS A 204 -11.18 -9.88 -22.61
CA LYS A 204 -10.35 -9.94 -23.82
C LYS A 204 -9.16 -10.90 -23.64
N ALA A 205 -8.45 -10.81 -22.51
CA ALA A 205 -7.28 -11.64 -22.24
C ALA A 205 -7.65 -13.13 -22.09
N ARG A 206 -8.78 -13.46 -21.43
CA ARG A 206 -9.27 -14.85 -21.34
C ARG A 206 -9.58 -15.43 -22.72
N ARG A 207 -10.25 -14.67 -23.59
CA ARG A 207 -10.57 -15.12 -24.95
C ARG A 207 -9.32 -15.28 -25.80
N ALA A 208 -8.39 -14.31 -25.75
CA ALA A 208 -7.10 -14.44 -26.43
C ALA A 208 -6.36 -15.71 -26.00
N GLN A 209 -6.27 -15.96 -24.69
CA GLN A 209 -5.66 -17.18 -24.16
C GLN A 209 -6.41 -18.45 -24.63
N GLY A 210 -7.74 -18.44 -24.63
CA GLY A 210 -8.57 -19.55 -25.12
C GLY A 210 -8.37 -19.82 -26.62
N ALA A 211 -8.22 -18.78 -27.43
CA ALA A 211 -7.90 -18.87 -28.86
C ALA A 211 -6.46 -19.31 -29.14
N GLY A 212 -5.60 -19.41 -28.11
CA GLY A 212 -4.21 -19.83 -28.23
C GLY A 212 -3.26 -18.71 -28.63
N ALA A 213 -3.58 -17.47 -28.34
CA ALA A 213 -2.64 -16.35 -28.49
C ALA A 213 -1.40 -16.56 -27.58
N ALA A 214 -0.21 -16.21 -28.09
CA ALA A 214 1.03 -16.26 -27.32
C ALA A 214 1.14 -15.06 -26.37
N ALA A 215 0.58 -13.91 -26.74
CA ALA A 215 0.46 -12.71 -25.94
C ALA A 215 -0.75 -11.90 -26.41
N ILE A 216 -1.20 -10.96 -25.59
CA ILE A 216 -2.20 -9.98 -25.98
C ILE A 216 -1.68 -8.55 -25.73
N VAL A 217 -1.83 -7.70 -26.72
CA VAL A 217 -1.55 -6.27 -26.66
C VAL A 217 -2.88 -5.52 -26.78
N ILE A 218 -3.16 -4.66 -25.81
CA ILE A 218 -4.37 -3.83 -25.78
C ILE A 218 -3.99 -2.41 -26.19
N GLU A 219 -4.46 -1.99 -27.36
CA GLU A 219 -4.24 -0.64 -27.89
C GLU A 219 -5.20 0.34 -27.23
N ASP A 220 -4.67 1.39 -26.61
CA ASP A 220 -5.44 2.49 -26.03
C ASP A 220 -5.47 3.69 -27.00
N ARG A 221 -6.51 3.75 -27.81
CA ARG A 221 -6.83 4.94 -28.61
C ARG A 221 -7.92 5.72 -27.91
N ASP A 222 -7.54 6.59 -27.01
CA ASP A 222 -8.49 7.46 -26.32
C ASP A 222 -8.96 8.58 -27.28
N ALA A 223 -10.29 8.75 -27.39
CA ALA A 223 -10.91 9.89 -28.07
C ALA A 223 -10.58 11.22 -27.40
N ASN A 224 -10.07 11.19 -26.16
CA ASN A 224 -9.77 12.37 -25.35
C ASN A 224 -8.30 12.81 -25.43
N GLY A 225 -7.51 12.28 -26.38
CA GLY A 225 -6.13 12.71 -26.60
C GLY A 225 -5.15 12.37 -25.49
N ARG A 226 -5.43 11.36 -24.64
CA ARG A 226 -4.48 10.88 -23.63
C ARG A 226 -3.23 10.37 -24.32
N ARG A 227 -2.10 10.85 -23.86
CA ARG A 227 -0.79 10.32 -24.25
C ARG A 227 -0.41 9.19 -23.29
N GLY A 228 0.00 8.09 -23.84
CA GLY A 228 0.48 6.92 -23.10
C GLY A 228 -0.56 5.80 -22.93
N PRO A 229 -0.10 4.58 -22.62
CA PRO A 229 -0.92 3.40 -22.47
C PRO A 229 -1.74 3.46 -21.16
N VAL A 230 -2.93 2.85 -21.19
CA VAL A 230 -3.77 2.76 -19.99
C VAL A 230 -3.09 1.95 -18.90
N SER A 231 -3.14 2.45 -17.66
CA SER A 231 -2.93 1.63 -16.48
C SER A 231 -4.20 0.83 -16.24
N GLY A 232 -4.07 -0.51 -16.17
CA GLY A 232 -5.24 -1.38 -16.06
C GLY A 232 -4.95 -2.68 -15.33
N THR A 233 -6.00 -3.39 -15.01
CA THR A 233 -5.94 -4.66 -14.28
C THR A 233 -6.78 -5.73 -14.95
N LEU A 234 -6.34 -6.98 -14.82
CA LEU A 234 -7.12 -8.18 -15.18
C LEU A 234 -7.97 -8.67 -13.99
N GLY A 235 -7.92 -7.98 -12.86
CA GLY A 235 -8.74 -8.20 -11.68
C GLY A 235 -8.27 -9.34 -10.77
N ALA A 236 -7.69 -10.40 -11.29
CA ALA A 236 -7.17 -11.54 -10.53
C ALA A 236 -6.22 -12.39 -11.39
N PRO A 237 -5.39 -13.23 -10.77
CA PRO A 237 -4.61 -14.25 -11.46
C PRO A 237 -5.46 -15.23 -12.26
N GLY A 238 -4.88 -15.82 -13.30
CA GLY A 238 -5.55 -16.81 -14.18
C GLY A 238 -5.24 -16.61 -15.66
N ILE A 239 -4.74 -15.43 -16.04
CA ILE A 239 -4.15 -15.22 -17.35
C ILE A 239 -2.70 -15.67 -17.31
N ARG A 240 -2.33 -16.57 -18.22
CA ARG A 240 -0.99 -17.18 -18.29
C ARG A 240 -0.12 -16.58 -19.41
N ILE A 241 -0.71 -15.78 -20.30
CA ILE A 241 -0.01 -15.13 -21.42
C ILE A 241 0.37 -13.68 -21.05
N PRO A 242 1.50 -13.17 -21.56
CA PRO A 242 1.84 -11.75 -21.46
C PRO A 242 0.70 -10.85 -21.93
N THR A 243 0.33 -9.89 -21.08
CA THR A 243 -0.76 -8.94 -21.36
C THR A 243 -0.27 -7.54 -21.08
N VAL A 244 -0.15 -6.73 -22.13
CA VAL A 244 0.33 -5.35 -22.06
C VAL A 244 -0.66 -4.39 -22.70
N ALA A 245 -0.63 -3.13 -22.26
CA ALA A 245 -1.31 -2.02 -22.94
C ALA A 245 -0.27 -1.16 -23.65
N VAL A 246 -0.63 -0.65 -24.81
CA VAL A 246 0.15 0.32 -25.58
C VAL A 246 -0.71 1.52 -25.98
N ASP A 247 -0.09 2.65 -26.27
CA ASP A 247 -0.79 3.80 -26.84
C ASP A 247 -1.25 3.54 -28.29
N GLY A 248 -2.04 4.46 -28.84
CA GLY A 248 -2.60 4.32 -30.18
C GLY A 248 -1.57 4.37 -31.30
N GLU A 249 -0.47 5.11 -31.15
CA GLU A 249 0.60 5.20 -32.13
C GLU A 249 1.39 3.90 -32.17
N SER A 250 1.78 3.39 -31.01
CA SER A 250 2.45 2.10 -30.85
C SER A 250 1.58 0.95 -31.38
N GLY A 251 0.28 0.95 -31.05
CA GLY A 251 -0.68 -0.03 -31.55
C GLY A 251 -0.78 -0.02 -33.10
N ALA A 252 -0.85 1.16 -33.70
CA ALA A 252 -0.84 1.29 -35.14
C ALA A 252 0.48 0.81 -35.77
N GLY A 253 1.61 1.05 -35.10
CA GLY A 253 2.92 0.50 -35.51
C GLY A 253 2.96 -1.02 -35.46
N LEU A 254 2.44 -1.60 -34.38
CA LEU A 254 2.34 -3.06 -34.22
C LEU A 254 1.42 -3.71 -35.28
N ALA A 255 0.30 -3.05 -35.62
CA ALA A 255 -0.62 -3.55 -36.63
C ALA A 255 0.00 -3.62 -38.05
N ARG A 256 1.01 -2.79 -38.33
CA ARG A 256 1.74 -2.74 -39.59
C ARG A 256 3.06 -3.51 -39.60
N ALA A 257 3.42 -4.10 -38.44
CA ALA A 257 4.69 -4.80 -38.32
C ALA A 257 4.74 -6.01 -39.24
N ASP A 258 5.73 -6.03 -40.12
CA ASP A 258 6.05 -7.17 -40.95
C ASP A 258 7.17 -7.97 -40.26
N GLY A 259 6.78 -9.14 -39.73
CA GLY A 259 7.66 -10.02 -38.96
C GLY A 259 7.30 -10.16 -37.49
N GLY A 260 8.19 -10.84 -36.76
CA GLY A 260 7.96 -11.17 -35.35
C GLY A 260 8.17 -10.00 -34.41
N VAL A 261 7.13 -9.62 -33.67
CA VAL A 261 7.20 -8.71 -32.51
C VAL A 261 7.56 -9.51 -31.29
N ARG A 262 8.45 -8.98 -30.43
CA ARG A 262 8.75 -9.55 -29.12
C ARG A 262 7.96 -8.86 -28.05
N VAL A 263 7.27 -9.64 -27.21
CA VAL A 263 6.57 -9.18 -26.00
C VAL A 263 7.10 -9.95 -24.81
N ARG A 264 7.67 -9.24 -23.82
CA ARG A 264 8.13 -9.84 -22.56
C ARG A 264 7.44 -9.16 -21.38
N VAL A 265 6.90 -9.99 -20.49
CA VAL A 265 6.45 -9.62 -19.17
C VAL A 265 7.17 -10.51 -18.14
N ASP A 266 7.83 -9.88 -17.18
CA ASP A 266 8.49 -10.56 -16.05
C ASP A 266 7.75 -10.17 -14.78
N ALA A 267 6.77 -10.97 -14.40
CA ALA A 267 5.90 -10.71 -13.27
C ALA A 267 5.49 -12.01 -12.56
N VAL A 268 5.06 -11.87 -11.31
CA VAL A 268 4.36 -12.92 -10.56
C VAL A 268 2.88 -12.58 -10.51
N SER A 269 2.04 -13.52 -10.88
CA SER A 269 0.57 -13.40 -10.85
C SER A 269 0.00 -14.70 -10.31
N GLU A 270 -0.35 -14.73 -9.03
CA GLU A 270 -0.77 -15.96 -8.33
C GLU A 270 -1.73 -15.67 -7.17
N GLN A 271 -2.42 -16.71 -6.71
CA GLN A 271 -3.12 -16.67 -5.43
C GLN A 271 -2.12 -16.91 -4.31
N ARG A 272 -2.07 -15.99 -3.35
CA ARG A 272 -1.30 -16.14 -2.11
C ARG A 272 -2.21 -16.27 -0.90
N ALA A 273 -1.60 -16.67 0.20
CA ALA A 273 -2.25 -16.66 1.49
C ALA A 273 -1.29 -16.10 2.54
N ALA A 274 -1.86 -15.37 3.48
CA ALA A 274 -1.23 -14.88 4.69
C ALA A 274 -2.21 -15.02 5.85
N ARG A 275 -1.88 -14.52 7.04
CA ARG A 275 -2.71 -14.70 8.22
C ARG A 275 -3.02 -13.37 8.89
N ASN A 276 -4.29 -13.13 9.19
CA ASN A 276 -4.62 -12.19 10.24
C ASN A 276 -4.14 -12.74 11.60
N VAL A 277 -3.76 -11.86 12.50
CA VAL A 277 -3.53 -12.19 13.91
C VAL A 277 -4.67 -11.55 14.70
N VAL A 278 -5.44 -12.37 15.40
CA VAL A 278 -6.55 -11.90 16.24
C VAL A 278 -6.29 -12.34 17.68
N ALA A 279 -6.36 -11.40 18.61
CA ALA A 279 -6.11 -11.65 20.01
C ALA A 279 -7.26 -11.17 20.88
N GLU A 280 -7.55 -11.89 21.94
CA GLU A 280 -8.59 -11.55 22.90
C GLU A 280 -8.06 -11.48 24.33
N LEU A 281 -8.55 -10.48 25.05
CA LEU A 281 -8.40 -10.31 26.48
C LEU A 281 -9.82 -10.34 27.10
N PRO A 282 -10.24 -11.44 27.76
CA PRO A 282 -11.58 -11.54 28.31
C PRO A 282 -11.86 -10.46 29.33
N GLY A 283 -13.02 -9.84 29.22
CA GLY A 283 -13.54 -8.91 30.23
C GLY A 283 -14.17 -9.62 31.43
N THR A 284 -14.60 -8.84 32.41
CA THR A 284 -15.25 -9.36 33.62
C THR A 284 -16.74 -9.68 33.44
N ALA A 285 -17.41 -9.02 32.45
CA ALA A 285 -18.84 -9.22 32.17
C ALA A 285 -19.14 -9.94 30.82
N GLY A 286 -18.19 -10.09 29.94
CA GLY A 286 -18.14 -11.05 28.83
C GLY A 286 -19.07 -10.88 27.60
N ASP A 287 -20.09 -10.03 27.64
CA ASP A 287 -21.14 -10.02 26.60
C ASP A 287 -20.84 -9.14 25.38
N ARG A 288 -20.03 -8.10 25.56
CA ARG A 288 -19.67 -7.15 24.52
C ARG A 288 -18.20 -7.23 24.19
N VAL A 289 -17.87 -6.77 23.00
CA VAL A 289 -16.49 -6.73 22.50
C VAL A 289 -16.19 -5.31 22.01
N VAL A 290 -15.14 -4.72 22.56
CA VAL A 290 -14.51 -3.51 22.00
C VAL A 290 -13.29 -3.98 21.19
N MET A 291 -13.28 -3.67 19.90
CA MET A 291 -12.17 -4.03 19.01
C MET A 291 -11.27 -2.85 18.72
N ALA A 292 -9.97 -3.13 18.55
CA ALA A 292 -9.03 -2.22 17.90
C ALA A 292 -8.21 -2.98 16.88
N GLY A 293 -7.78 -2.31 15.81
CA GLY A 293 -7.02 -2.95 14.73
C GLY A 293 -6.08 -2.01 14.00
N ALA A 294 -5.09 -2.62 13.34
CA ALA A 294 -4.09 -2.03 12.49
C ALA A 294 -3.74 -3.04 11.38
N HIS A 295 -3.22 -2.60 10.23
CA HIS A 295 -2.74 -3.59 9.28
C HIS A 295 -1.27 -3.96 9.52
N LEU A 296 -0.94 -5.22 9.26
CA LEU A 296 0.37 -5.76 9.60
C LEU A 296 1.33 -5.82 8.41
N ASP A 297 0.82 -5.72 7.21
CA ASP A 297 1.62 -5.74 5.98
C ASP A 297 2.09 -4.34 5.59
N SER A 298 3.03 -4.29 4.68
CA SER A 298 3.48 -3.08 3.97
C SER A 298 3.36 -3.29 2.48
N VAL A 299 3.49 -2.21 1.70
CA VAL A 299 3.76 -2.33 0.26
C VAL A 299 5.09 -3.04 -0.01
N PRO A 300 5.27 -3.71 -1.18
CA PRO A 300 6.57 -4.29 -1.54
C PRO A 300 7.70 -3.25 -1.71
N ALA A 301 7.35 -1.99 -1.94
CA ALA A 301 8.29 -0.90 -2.20
C ALA A 301 9.00 -0.36 -0.95
N GLY A 302 8.53 -0.69 0.26
CA GLY A 302 9.09 -0.16 1.50
C GLY A 302 8.80 -1.00 2.73
N PRO A 303 9.53 -0.73 3.85
CA PRO A 303 9.36 -1.46 5.10
C PRO A 303 8.07 -1.12 5.84
N GLY A 304 7.38 -0.02 5.49
CA GLY A 304 6.11 0.37 6.08
C GLY A 304 6.23 0.61 7.60
N VAL A 305 7.21 1.41 8.05
CA VAL A 305 7.40 1.60 9.49
C VAL A 305 6.38 2.58 10.06
N ASN A 306 5.99 3.61 9.29
CA ASN A 306 4.82 4.43 9.61
C ASN A 306 3.55 3.75 9.10
N ASP A 307 3.55 3.25 7.88
CA ASP A 307 2.41 2.63 7.18
C ASP A 307 2.52 1.08 7.18
N ASP A 308 1.87 0.32 8.05
CA ASP A 308 1.19 0.73 9.28
C ASP A 308 1.91 0.10 10.50
N GLY A 309 3.24 0.10 10.46
CA GLY A 309 4.05 -0.30 11.62
C GLY A 309 3.74 0.56 12.86
N SER A 310 3.36 1.83 12.67
CA SER A 310 3.05 2.76 13.75
C SER A 310 1.77 2.36 14.50
N GLY A 311 0.70 2.01 13.78
CA GLY A 311 -0.53 1.50 14.38
C GLY A 311 -0.34 0.13 15.05
N VAL A 312 0.37 -0.79 14.38
CA VAL A 312 0.74 -2.09 14.97
C VAL A 312 1.50 -1.90 16.29
N ALA A 313 2.50 -1.01 16.32
CA ALA A 313 3.32 -0.78 17.48
C ALA A 313 2.52 -0.13 18.63
N ALA A 314 1.62 0.81 18.32
CA ALA A 314 0.71 1.40 19.30
C ALA A 314 -0.20 0.33 19.92
N LEU A 315 -0.80 -0.55 19.11
CA LEU A 315 -1.65 -1.63 19.62
C LEU A 315 -0.88 -2.68 20.43
N LEU A 316 0.35 -3.02 20.08
CA LEU A 316 1.18 -3.93 20.86
C LEU A 316 1.56 -3.33 22.21
N ALA A 317 1.88 -2.03 22.24
CA ALA A 317 2.12 -1.32 23.51
C ALA A 317 0.88 -1.30 24.41
N LEU A 318 -0.30 -1.11 23.79
CA LEU A 318 -1.58 -1.24 24.48
C LEU A 318 -1.78 -2.66 25.04
N ALA A 319 -1.51 -3.68 24.24
CA ALA A 319 -1.64 -5.08 24.67
C ALA A 319 -0.78 -5.38 25.88
N ASP A 320 0.47 -4.91 25.88
CA ASP A 320 1.39 -5.05 27.02
C ASP A 320 0.85 -4.42 28.30
N ARG A 321 0.26 -3.22 28.21
CA ARG A 321 -0.27 -2.47 29.36
C ARG A 321 -1.58 -3.07 29.87
N LEU A 322 -2.48 -3.43 28.97
CA LEU A 322 -3.80 -3.98 29.29
C LEU A 322 -3.70 -5.41 29.83
N GLY A 323 -2.78 -6.22 29.30
CA GLY A 323 -2.58 -7.58 29.77
C GLY A 323 -2.07 -7.70 31.21
N ARG A 324 -1.37 -6.66 31.69
CA ARG A 324 -0.85 -6.58 33.07
C ARG A 324 -1.73 -5.78 34.01
N GLY A 325 -2.72 -5.07 33.49
CA GLY A 325 -3.62 -4.21 34.25
C GLY A 325 -4.89 -4.89 34.70
N PRO A 326 -5.78 -4.12 35.37
CA PRO A 326 -7.11 -4.58 35.69
C PRO A 326 -7.89 -4.96 34.43
N ARG A 327 -8.66 -6.04 34.52
CA ARG A 327 -9.52 -6.46 33.40
C ARG A 327 -10.65 -5.46 33.22
N PRO A 328 -10.92 -5.03 31.96
CA PRO A 328 -12.08 -4.20 31.66
C PRO A 328 -13.38 -4.99 31.84
N ARG A 329 -14.50 -4.31 31.82
CA ARG A 329 -15.81 -4.95 31.86
C ARG A 329 -16.09 -5.77 30.61
N ASP A 330 -15.94 -5.14 29.42
CA ASP A 330 -16.17 -5.77 28.15
C ASP A 330 -14.89 -6.48 27.64
N THR A 331 -15.04 -7.52 26.83
CA THR A 331 -13.91 -8.20 26.19
C THR A 331 -13.20 -7.26 25.23
N LEU A 332 -11.87 -7.21 25.29
CA LEU A 332 -11.05 -6.54 24.29
C LEU A 332 -10.61 -7.53 23.21
N ARG A 333 -10.71 -7.13 21.96
CA ARG A 333 -10.23 -7.91 20.83
C ARG A 333 -9.37 -7.04 19.94
N PHE A 334 -8.11 -7.47 19.72
CA PHE A 334 -7.22 -6.79 18.78
C PHE A 334 -7.10 -7.59 17.50
N GLY A 335 -7.19 -6.89 16.36
CA GLY A 335 -7.04 -7.46 15.03
C GLY A 335 -5.87 -6.82 14.30
N PHE A 336 -4.97 -7.66 13.78
CA PHE A 336 -3.88 -7.22 12.92
C PHE A 336 -4.11 -7.83 11.54
N TRP A 337 -4.43 -6.97 10.57
CA TRP A 337 -4.97 -7.38 9.28
C TRP A 337 -3.87 -7.54 8.26
N THR A 338 -3.89 -8.63 7.51
CA THR A 338 -2.98 -8.86 6.39
C THR A 338 -3.61 -8.45 5.07
N ALA A 339 -2.76 -8.12 4.09
CA ALA A 339 -3.18 -7.75 2.74
C ALA A 339 -4.20 -6.59 2.70
N GLU A 340 -4.01 -5.61 3.58
CA GLU A 340 -4.71 -4.32 3.55
C GLU A 340 -4.34 -3.59 2.27
N GLU A 341 -3.04 -3.45 2.00
CA GLU A 341 -2.40 -2.79 0.87
C GLU A 341 -2.86 -3.31 -0.51
N LEU A 342 -3.40 -4.51 -0.54
CA LEU A 342 -3.94 -5.14 -1.73
C LEU A 342 -5.46 -4.95 -1.86
N GLY A 343 -6.10 -4.29 -0.89
CA GLY A 343 -7.52 -3.96 -0.88
C GLY A 343 -8.30 -4.56 0.27
N LEU A 344 -7.84 -4.41 1.49
CA LEU A 344 -8.54 -4.74 2.74
C LEU A 344 -8.88 -6.25 2.87
N TYR A 345 -8.07 -7.15 2.28
CA TYR A 345 -8.43 -8.59 2.24
C TYR A 345 -8.57 -9.19 3.62
N GLY A 346 -7.70 -8.81 4.56
CA GLY A 346 -7.69 -9.31 5.93
C GLY A 346 -8.96 -8.95 6.71
N SER A 347 -9.24 -7.66 6.83
CA SER A 347 -10.40 -7.18 7.57
C SER A 347 -11.73 -7.62 6.92
N ARG A 348 -11.81 -7.62 5.58
CA ARG A 348 -12.99 -8.14 4.86
C ARG A 348 -13.22 -9.62 5.13
N ALA A 349 -12.17 -10.43 5.14
CA ALA A 349 -12.27 -11.86 5.44
C ALA A 349 -12.78 -12.07 6.87
N TYR A 350 -12.19 -11.35 7.85
CA TYR A 350 -12.62 -11.38 9.24
C TYR A 350 -14.08 -11.02 9.40
N VAL A 351 -14.51 -9.85 8.91
CA VAL A 351 -15.89 -9.38 9.06
C VAL A 351 -16.90 -10.32 8.40
N ARG A 352 -16.53 -10.92 7.25
CA ARG A 352 -17.38 -11.94 6.59
C ARG A 352 -17.49 -13.24 7.38
N SER A 353 -16.48 -13.60 8.16
CA SER A 353 -16.49 -14.82 8.99
C SER A 353 -17.37 -14.68 10.23
N LEU A 354 -17.67 -13.45 10.66
CA LEU A 354 -18.51 -13.21 11.83
C LEU A 354 -19.96 -13.65 11.58
N SER A 355 -20.48 -14.50 12.44
CA SER A 355 -21.93 -14.76 12.52
C SER A 355 -22.70 -13.48 12.88
N ALA A 356 -24.00 -13.46 12.64
CA ALA A 356 -24.83 -12.33 13.04
C ALA A 356 -24.79 -12.08 14.56
N ALA A 357 -24.67 -13.12 15.36
CA ALA A 357 -24.55 -13.02 16.81
C ALA A 357 -23.21 -12.40 17.23
N GLU A 358 -22.09 -12.86 16.66
CA GLU A 358 -20.76 -12.29 16.93
C GLU A 358 -20.68 -10.84 16.50
N ARG A 359 -21.25 -10.50 15.33
CA ARG A 359 -21.28 -9.12 14.84
C ARG A 359 -22.01 -8.19 15.80
N ARG A 360 -23.14 -8.61 16.37
CA ARG A 360 -23.87 -7.82 17.39
C ARG A 360 -23.11 -7.66 18.70
N ARG A 361 -22.20 -8.58 19.04
CA ARG A 361 -21.33 -8.45 20.22
C ARG A 361 -20.26 -7.39 20.03
N VAL A 362 -19.77 -7.18 18.79
CA VAL A 362 -18.78 -6.14 18.51
C VAL A 362 -19.47 -4.77 18.54
N ARG A 363 -19.28 -4.06 19.66
CA ARG A 363 -19.88 -2.75 19.91
C ARG A 363 -19.21 -1.65 19.09
N SER A 364 -17.88 -1.68 19.04
CA SER A 364 -17.07 -0.65 18.42
C SER A 364 -15.79 -1.21 17.83
N TYR A 365 -15.29 -0.57 16.78
CA TYR A 365 -13.98 -0.85 16.18
C TYR A 365 -13.15 0.43 16.08
N VAL A 366 -11.99 0.42 16.73
CA VAL A 366 -10.98 1.49 16.69
C VAL A 366 -9.93 1.11 15.65
N ASN A 367 -9.74 1.94 14.63
CA ASN A 367 -8.73 1.73 13.59
C ASN A 367 -7.52 2.63 13.83
N LEU A 368 -6.34 2.06 13.74
CA LEU A 368 -5.08 2.79 13.74
C LEU A 368 -4.38 2.51 12.43
N ASP A 369 -4.08 3.57 11.70
CA ASP A 369 -3.42 3.50 10.42
C ASP A 369 -2.62 4.79 10.23
N MET A 370 -1.28 4.68 10.13
CA MET A 370 -0.36 5.81 10.04
C MET A 370 -0.52 6.81 11.18
N VAL A 371 -0.11 6.43 12.39
CA VAL A 371 -0.23 7.26 13.61
C VAL A 371 1.09 7.93 14.02
N GLY A 372 2.07 8.02 13.12
CA GLY A 372 3.41 8.55 13.39
C GLY A 372 4.00 9.35 12.25
N SER A 373 3.23 10.03 11.41
CA SER A 373 3.72 10.79 10.27
C SER A 373 4.66 11.93 10.69
N PRO A 374 5.78 12.18 9.97
CA PRO A 374 6.82 13.11 10.42
C PRO A 374 6.43 14.59 10.30
N ASN A 375 5.39 14.89 9.56
CA ASN A 375 4.81 16.23 9.42
C ASN A 375 3.31 16.16 9.73
N ALA A 376 2.98 15.56 10.89
CA ALA A 376 1.67 15.09 11.27
C ALA A 376 0.60 16.18 11.33
N VAL A 377 -0.57 15.86 10.79
CA VAL A 377 -1.86 16.49 11.10
C VAL A 377 -2.69 15.44 11.84
N LEU A 378 -2.86 15.63 13.14
CA LEU A 378 -3.58 14.67 13.96
C LEU A 378 -5.09 14.76 13.68
N GLU A 379 -5.66 13.66 13.24
CA GLU A 379 -7.06 13.57 12.80
C GLU A 379 -7.80 12.42 13.48
N THR A 380 -9.11 12.60 13.66
CA THR A 380 -10.03 11.51 13.98
C THR A 380 -11.11 11.39 12.91
N TYR A 381 -11.58 10.18 12.70
CA TYR A 381 -12.66 9.86 11.78
C TYR A 381 -13.59 8.79 12.38
N GLY A 382 -14.75 8.63 11.77
CA GLY A 382 -15.79 7.71 12.22
C GLY A 382 -17.01 8.44 12.74
N SER A 383 -17.69 7.88 13.70
CA SER A 383 -18.91 8.45 14.29
C SER A 383 -19.26 7.82 15.63
N GLY A 384 -20.23 8.43 16.33
CA GLY A 384 -20.80 7.89 17.56
C GLY A 384 -19.86 7.95 18.75
N ASP A 385 -20.07 7.02 19.69
CA ASP A 385 -19.31 6.95 20.94
C ASP A 385 -17.84 6.61 20.72
N THR A 386 -17.54 5.82 19.67
CA THR A 386 -16.18 5.36 19.37
C THR A 386 -15.28 6.53 18.95
N GLU A 387 -15.71 7.34 17.97
CA GLU A 387 -14.95 8.54 17.56
C GLU A 387 -14.89 9.56 18.70
N ALA A 388 -15.99 9.79 19.40
CA ALA A 388 -16.06 10.75 20.49
C ALA A 388 -15.12 10.38 21.66
N ALA A 389 -14.96 9.10 21.99
CA ALA A 389 -14.03 8.65 23.01
C ALA A 389 -12.57 8.92 22.62
N LEU A 390 -12.20 8.63 21.36
CA LEU A 390 -10.86 8.91 20.83
C LEU A 390 -10.57 10.42 20.83
N ARG A 391 -11.51 11.21 20.32
CA ARG A 391 -11.40 12.68 20.27
C ARG A 391 -11.17 13.26 21.65
N ARG A 392 -11.99 12.91 22.64
CA ARG A 392 -11.81 13.37 24.04
C ARG A 392 -10.45 13.00 24.61
N ALA A 393 -10.01 11.75 24.35
CA ALA A 393 -8.74 11.27 24.85
C ALA A 393 -7.53 11.97 24.21
N LEU A 394 -7.60 12.30 22.93
CA LEU A 394 -6.57 13.04 22.20
C LEU A 394 -6.55 14.52 22.57
N ASP A 395 -7.73 15.15 22.72
CA ASP A 395 -7.88 16.55 23.13
C ASP A 395 -7.27 16.82 24.51
N ALA A 396 -7.42 15.87 25.43
CA ALA A 396 -6.81 15.95 26.75
C ALA A 396 -5.25 15.86 26.76
N ARG A 397 -4.63 15.58 25.60
CA ARG A 397 -3.18 15.33 25.48
C ARG A 397 -2.45 16.28 24.50
N GLY A 398 -3.07 17.39 24.13
CA GLY A 398 -2.46 18.40 23.25
C GLY A 398 -3.49 19.02 22.29
N PRO A 399 -3.09 19.59 21.16
CA PRO A 399 -4.04 20.20 20.23
C PRO A 399 -5.14 19.21 19.82
N ALA A 400 -6.39 19.63 19.95
CA ALA A 400 -7.55 18.81 19.59
C ALA A 400 -7.41 18.27 18.15
N PRO A 401 -7.77 17.00 17.86
CA PRO A 401 -7.66 16.46 16.52
C PRO A 401 -8.57 17.19 15.51
N ALA A 402 -8.15 17.26 14.26
CA ALA A 402 -9.01 17.65 13.16
C ALA A 402 -10.01 16.53 12.85
N ALA A 403 -11.15 16.90 12.25
CA ALA A 403 -12.04 15.90 11.67
C ALA A 403 -11.50 15.48 10.31
N SER A 404 -11.48 14.17 10.05
CA SER A 404 -11.06 13.63 8.77
C SER A 404 -12.13 12.76 8.14
N SER A 405 -12.01 12.59 6.85
CA SER A 405 -12.73 11.59 6.09
C SER A 405 -11.74 10.89 5.17
N ILE A 406 -11.14 9.81 5.65
CA ILE A 406 -10.27 8.96 4.83
C ILE A 406 -11.08 8.03 3.91
N GLY A 407 -12.40 8.24 3.84
CA GLY A 407 -13.31 7.48 3.00
C GLY A 407 -13.29 5.98 3.34
N GLY A 408 -13.08 5.14 2.34
CA GLY A 408 -12.94 3.70 2.53
C GLY A 408 -11.51 3.19 2.40
N ALA A 409 -10.52 4.05 2.69
CA ALA A 409 -9.11 3.81 2.38
C ALA A 409 -8.35 2.96 3.42
N SER A 410 -9.02 2.48 4.47
CA SER A 410 -8.40 1.60 5.48
C SER A 410 -9.41 0.57 6.03
N ASP A 411 -8.95 -0.31 6.91
CA ASP A 411 -9.68 -1.47 7.44
C ASP A 411 -11.01 -1.14 8.15
N HIS A 412 -11.16 0.07 8.72
CA HIS A 412 -12.43 0.53 9.30
C HIS A 412 -13.62 0.39 8.33
N ALA A 413 -13.35 0.54 7.03
CA ALA A 413 -14.40 0.44 6.02
C ALA A 413 -15.06 -0.95 5.95
N SER A 414 -14.33 -2.01 6.31
CA SER A 414 -14.88 -3.37 6.39
C SER A 414 -15.91 -3.49 7.51
N PHE A 415 -15.61 -2.91 8.67
CA PHE A 415 -16.49 -2.90 9.85
C PHE A 415 -17.68 -1.98 9.67
N GLN A 416 -17.44 -0.76 9.14
CA GLN A 416 -18.50 0.21 8.87
C GLN A 416 -19.57 -0.35 7.91
N ARG A 417 -19.14 -1.03 6.82
CA ARG A 417 -20.07 -1.68 5.88
C ARG A 417 -20.88 -2.81 6.52
N ALA A 418 -20.39 -3.37 7.61
CA ALA A 418 -21.09 -4.39 8.37
C ALA A 418 -22.01 -3.82 9.46
N GLY A 419 -22.12 -2.49 9.56
CA GLY A 419 -22.95 -1.82 10.55
C GLY A 419 -22.34 -1.79 11.96
N ILE A 420 -21.02 -2.01 12.09
CA ILE A 420 -20.28 -1.86 13.34
C ILE A 420 -19.85 -0.40 13.46
N GLU A 421 -20.06 0.20 14.62
CA GLU A 421 -19.61 1.57 14.89
C GLU A 421 -18.08 1.65 14.84
N VAL A 422 -17.55 2.66 14.13
CA VAL A 422 -16.11 2.81 13.93
C VAL A 422 -15.61 4.18 14.38
N GLY A 423 -14.40 4.20 14.88
CA GLY A 423 -13.60 5.40 15.08
C GLY A 423 -12.16 5.11 14.72
N GLY A 424 -11.40 6.12 14.33
CA GLY A 424 -9.99 5.92 14.03
C GLY A 424 -9.15 7.16 14.23
N VAL A 425 -7.85 6.96 14.24
CA VAL A 425 -6.83 8.01 14.34
C VAL A 425 -5.91 7.90 13.13
N PHE A 426 -5.59 9.05 12.56
CA PHE A 426 -4.74 9.20 11.38
C PHE A 426 -3.83 10.43 11.55
N THR A 427 -2.65 10.43 10.99
CA THR A 427 -1.70 11.56 11.09
C THR A 427 -1.25 12.10 9.73
N GLY A 428 -1.90 11.63 8.66
CA GLY A 428 -1.68 12.09 7.30
C GLY A 428 -0.72 11.20 6.49
N ALA A 429 -0.96 11.14 5.18
CA ALA A 429 -0.15 10.41 4.20
C ALA A 429 0.53 11.39 3.21
N SER A 430 0.28 11.25 1.92
CA SER A 430 0.94 12.06 0.88
C SER A 430 0.30 13.42 0.62
N GLU A 431 -0.83 13.73 1.23
CA GLU A 431 -1.50 15.03 1.12
C GLU A 431 -0.64 16.15 1.72
N ARG A 432 -0.74 17.34 1.11
CA ARG A 432 0.02 18.51 1.56
C ARG A 432 -0.70 19.22 2.68
N VAL A 433 0.02 19.45 3.77
CA VAL A 433 -0.49 20.14 4.96
C VAL A 433 -0.88 21.57 4.64
N GLY A 434 -2.10 21.95 4.98
CA GLY A 434 -2.61 23.30 4.84
C GLY A 434 -1.99 24.28 5.85
N ALA A 435 -2.06 25.59 5.57
CA ALA A 435 -1.46 26.61 6.46
C ALA A 435 -2.12 26.64 7.85
N ALA A 436 -3.43 26.43 7.94
CA ALA A 436 -4.17 26.42 9.21
C ALA A 436 -3.79 25.19 10.06
N GLU A 437 -3.68 24.03 9.43
CA GLU A 437 -3.25 22.79 10.07
C GLU A 437 -1.81 22.87 10.54
N ALA A 438 -0.93 23.38 9.66
CA ALA A 438 0.48 23.60 10.02
C ALA A 438 0.62 24.48 11.28
N LYS A 439 -0.13 25.57 11.38
CA LYS A 439 -0.15 26.43 12.56
C LYS A 439 -0.66 25.70 13.80
N ARG A 440 -1.71 24.86 13.65
CA ARG A 440 -2.35 24.15 14.76
C ARG A 440 -1.49 23.03 15.32
N PHE A 441 -0.85 22.27 14.45
CA PHE A 441 -0.12 21.04 14.83
C PHE A 441 1.41 21.21 14.85
N GLY A 442 1.93 22.40 14.51
CA GLY A 442 3.37 22.63 14.42
C GLY A 442 4.02 21.99 13.18
N ALA A 443 3.21 21.67 12.18
CA ALA A 443 3.63 21.05 10.93
C ALA A 443 4.16 22.08 9.91
N ARG A 444 4.71 21.62 8.80
CA ARG A 444 5.23 22.44 7.71
C ARG A 444 4.20 22.54 6.59
N ALA A 445 3.65 23.75 6.39
CA ALA A 445 2.68 24.00 5.33
C ALA A 445 3.25 23.71 3.94
N GLY A 446 2.42 23.16 3.04
CA GLY A 446 2.78 22.85 1.66
C GLY A 446 3.66 21.61 1.49
N GLN A 447 4.13 21.00 2.57
CA GLN A 447 4.84 19.72 2.54
C GLN A 447 3.86 18.56 2.77
N PRO A 448 4.16 17.35 2.24
CA PRO A 448 3.34 16.18 2.57
C PRO A 448 3.36 15.89 4.07
N ALA A 449 2.29 15.33 4.60
CA ALA A 449 2.25 14.84 5.98
C ALA A 449 3.25 13.68 6.17
N ASP A 450 3.30 12.76 5.21
CA ASP A 450 4.33 11.72 5.10
C ASP A 450 4.95 11.71 3.70
N PRO A 451 6.21 12.20 3.54
CA PRO A 451 6.89 12.20 2.25
C PRO A 451 7.34 10.80 1.81
N CYS A 452 7.34 9.83 2.72
CA CYS A 452 7.81 8.46 2.48
C CYS A 452 6.67 7.44 2.34
N TYR A 453 5.43 7.89 2.33
CA TYR A 453 4.25 7.03 2.12
C TYR A 453 4.40 6.13 0.90
N HIS A 454 4.28 4.80 1.09
CA HIS A 454 4.46 3.77 0.07
C HIS A 454 5.85 3.75 -0.60
N ARG A 455 6.91 4.12 0.14
CA ARG A 455 8.28 4.21 -0.40
C ARG A 455 9.29 3.50 0.48
N ALA A 456 10.45 3.21 -0.08
CA ALA A 456 11.58 2.60 0.62
C ALA A 456 12.11 3.45 1.80
N CYS A 457 11.85 4.75 1.82
CA CYS A 457 12.24 5.65 2.90
C CYS A 457 11.29 5.63 4.10
N ASP A 458 10.19 4.88 4.09
CA ASP A 458 9.33 4.71 5.25
C ASP A 458 9.99 3.80 6.30
N THR A 459 10.96 4.39 6.99
CA THR A 459 11.83 3.76 8.01
C THR A 459 11.63 4.43 9.36
N LEU A 460 12.34 3.98 10.39
CA LEU A 460 12.31 4.62 11.71
C LEU A 460 12.63 6.12 11.67
N ALA A 461 13.44 6.57 10.72
CA ALA A 461 13.77 7.98 10.55
C ALA A 461 12.61 8.82 10.02
N ASN A 462 11.59 8.17 9.45
CA ASN A 462 10.37 8.80 8.93
C ASN A 462 9.24 8.83 9.97
N VAL A 463 9.47 8.41 11.22
CA VAL A 463 8.40 8.33 12.23
C VAL A 463 8.60 9.35 13.33
N ASP A 464 7.55 10.12 13.62
CA ASP A 464 7.50 10.97 14.83
C ASP A 464 7.18 10.11 16.06
N ARG A 465 8.23 9.81 16.82
CA ARG A 465 8.14 9.01 18.04
C ARG A 465 7.17 9.59 19.07
N SER A 466 7.14 10.92 19.20
CA SER A 466 6.29 11.58 20.21
C SER A 466 4.82 11.46 19.84
N MET A 467 4.51 11.55 18.55
CA MET A 467 3.16 11.38 18.03
C MET A 467 2.65 9.95 18.24
N VAL A 468 3.45 8.94 17.91
CA VAL A 468 3.08 7.52 18.17
C VAL A 468 2.81 7.30 19.67
N GLY A 469 3.65 7.84 20.56
CA GLY A 469 3.44 7.75 22.01
C GLY A 469 2.15 8.42 22.45
N ARG A 470 1.90 9.65 21.99
CA ARG A 470 0.68 10.41 22.28
C ARG A 470 -0.59 9.67 21.82
N VAL A 471 -0.56 9.12 20.59
CA VAL A 471 -1.70 8.36 20.08
C VAL A 471 -1.91 7.07 20.86
N ALA A 472 -0.85 6.32 21.17
CA ALA A 472 -0.96 5.10 21.97
C ALA A 472 -1.62 5.37 23.33
N ASP A 473 -1.20 6.43 24.03
CA ASP A 473 -1.75 6.81 25.34
C ASP A 473 -3.22 7.27 25.25
N ALA A 474 -3.57 7.95 24.16
CA ALA A 474 -4.95 8.39 23.95
C ALA A 474 -5.87 7.22 23.57
N VAL A 475 -5.40 6.33 22.69
CA VAL A 475 -6.17 5.14 22.29
C VAL A 475 -6.38 4.20 23.49
N GLU A 476 -5.39 4.05 24.38
CA GLU A 476 -5.59 3.30 25.62
C GLU A 476 -6.74 3.89 26.44
N ALA A 477 -6.73 5.21 26.67
CA ALA A 477 -7.78 5.87 27.42
C ALA A 477 -9.15 5.74 26.74
N GLY A 478 -9.21 5.87 25.41
CA GLY A 478 -10.43 5.69 24.63
C GLY A 478 -10.97 4.26 24.71
N VAL A 479 -10.12 3.26 24.51
CA VAL A 479 -10.49 1.83 24.58
C VAL A 479 -10.97 1.45 25.98
N ARG A 480 -10.28 1.91 27.04
CA ARG A 480 -10.75 1.70 28.42
C ARG A 480 -12.10 2.36 28.67
N SER A 481 -12.31 3.58 28.20
CA SER A 481 -13.60 4.28 28.33
C SER A 481 -14.75 3.56 27.60
N LEU A 482 -14.46 2.92 26.46
CA LEU A 482 -15.46 2.16 25.69
C LEU A 482 -15.76 0.79 26.33
N ALA A 483 -14.77 0.20 26.99
CA ALA A 483 -14.88 -1.15 27.56
C ALA A 483 -15.35 -1.17 29.03
N GLY A 484 -15.47 -0.04 29.71
CA GLY A 484 -15.96 0.11 31.08
C GLY A 484 -14.89 -0.18 32.11
#